data_1dfabe0871e69106f8e861fa6cba6794
#
_entry.id   1dfabe0871e69106f8e861fa6cba6794
#
_cell.length_a   1.000
_cell.length_b   1.000
_cell.length_c   1.000
_cell.angle_alpha   90.00
_cell.angle_beta   90.00
_cell.angle_gamma   90.00
#
_symmetry.space_group_name_H-M   'P 1'
#
loop_
_entity.id
_entity.type
_entity.pdbx_description
1 polymer ?
#
loop_
_entity_poly.entity_id
_entity_poly.type
_entity_poly.pdbx_seq_one_letter_code
_entity_poly.pdbx_strand_id
1 'polypeptide(L)'
;NSNKNRYFDKNKILKKIKKLYEKNKNIDAIIYNELTAKLARKHNADFILRGLRNTTDFEFENSISQLNKHLNKDLETVFIITTPKYAHISSTIIREVHEYGGNINKFLPYKLK
;
A
#
# COMPACT_ATOMS: atom_id res chain seq x y z
N ASN A 1 9.01 6.11 0.78
CA ASN A 1 10.35 5.98 0.24
C ASN A 1 10.63 7.15 -0.68
N SER A 2 11.32 8.18 -0.20
CA SER A 2 11.59 9.44 -0.89
C SER A 2 12.42 9.28 -2.18
N ASN A 3 13.14 8.18 -2.32
CA ASN A 3 14.09 7.92 -3.41
C ASN A 3 13.54 7.05 -4.56
N LYS A 4 12.26 6.67 -4.56
CA LYS A 4 11.68 5.97 -5.71
C LYS A 4 11.11 6.98 -6.70
N ASN A 5 11.72 7.08 -7.89
CA ASN A 5 11.05 7.67 -9.05
C ASN A 5 9.69 6.99 -9.23
N ARG A 6 8.63 7.73 -8.97
CA ARG A 6 7.28 7.17 -9.04
C ARG A 6 6.80 7.20 -10.48
N TYR A 7 6.45 6.04 -10.98
CA TYR A 7 5.88 5.88 -12.32
C TYR A 7 4.60 6.71 -12.53
N PHE A 8 3.75 6.78 -11.51
CA PHE A 8 2.57 7.63 -11.50
C PHE A 8 2.68 8.75 -10.47
N ASP A 9 2.14 9.93 -10.81
CA ASP A 9 2.09 11.07 -9.89
C ASP A 9 1.27 10.73 -8.63
N LYS A 10 1.87 10.95 -7.46
CA LYS A 10 1.29 10.60 -6.16
C LYS A 10 0.00 11.37 -5.86
N ASN A 11 -0.11 12.62 -6.31
CA ASN A 11 -1.29 13.44 -6.06
C ASN A 11 -2.46 12.99 -6.93
N LYS A 12 -2.18 12.57 -8.18
CA LYS A 12 -3.20 11.95 -9.04
C LYS A 12 -3.73 10.67 -8.43
N ILE A 13 -2.86 9.80 -7.91
CA ILE A 13 -3.27 8.56 -7.24
C ILE A 13 -4.08 8.88 -5.99
N LEU A 14 -3.63 9.81 -5.14
CA LEU A 14 -4.35 10.22 -3.95
C LEU A 14 -5.78 10.70 -4.27
N LYS A 15 -5.93 11.57 -5.27
CA LYS A 15 -7.24 12.05 -5.72
C LYS A 15 -8.17 10.92 -6.14
N LYS A 16 -7.63 9.93 -6.88
CA LYS A 16 -8.42 8.77 -7.33
C LYS A 16 -8.84 7.86 -6.18
N ILE A 17 -7.96 7.63 -5.21
CA ILE A 17 -8.27 6.85 -4.01
C ILE A 17 -9.33 7.57 -3.16
N LYS A 18 -9.17 8.87 -2.92
CA LYS A 18 -10.16 9.66 -2.18
C LYS A 18 -11.54 9.63 -2.86
N LYS A 19 -11.58 9.77 -4.19
CA LYS A 19 -12.83 9.66 -4.95
C LYS A 19 -13.47 8.27 -4.87
N LEU A 20 -12.66 7.20 -4.87
CA LEU A 20 -13.15 5.83 -4.76
C LEU A 20 -13.90 5.60 -3.44
N TYR A 21 -13.41 6.20 -2.36
CA TYR A 21 -13.95 6.03 -1.01
C TYR A 21 -14.72 7.24 -0.47
N GLU A 22 -15.07 8.23 -1.32
CA GLU A 22 -15.71 9.48 -0.91
C GLU A 22 -17.01 9.29 -0.11
N LYS A 23 -17.73 8.18 -0.34
CA LYS A 23 -18.97 7.83 0.38
C LYS A 23 -18.71 7.09 1.69
N ASN A 24 -17.50 6.67 1.96
CA ASN A 24 -17.17 5.92 3.18
C ASN A 24 -16.36 6.82 4.14
N LYS A 25 -17.06 7.35 5.14
CA LYS A 25 -16.47 8.27 6.14
C LYS A 25 -15.40 7.61 7.04
N ASN A 26 -15.31 6.26 7.05
CA ASN A 26 -14.35 5.53 7.86
C ASN A 26 -13.02 5.30 7.13
N ILE A 27 -12.90 5.73 5.87
CA ILE A 27 -11.70 5.56 5.07
C ILE A 27 -11.17 6.93 4.67
N ASP A 28 -9.89 7.18 4.97
CA ASP A 28 -9.14 8.32 4.44
C ASP A 28 -7.87 7.85 3.72
N ALA A 29 -7.34 8.68 2.86
CA ALA A 29 -6.10 8.46 2.16
C ALA A 29 -5.18 9.66 2.33
N ILE A 30 -3.95 9.40 2.72
CA ILE A 30 -2.94 10.43 2.94
C ILE A 30 -1.63 10.08 2.23
N ILE A 31 -0.84 11.10 1.92
CA ILE A 31 0.56 10.97 1.53
C ILE A 31 1.39 11.33 2.77
N TYR A 32 2.35 10.47 3.10
CA TYR A 32 3.24 10.75 4.20
C TYR A 32 4.71 10.53 3.81
N ASN A 33 5.60 11.18 4.54
CA ASN A 33 7.04 11.10 4.37
C ASN A 33 7.74 11.08 5.74
N GLU A 34 7.34 10.13 6.56
CA GLU A 34 7.90 9.90 7.89
C GLU A 34 7.89 8.41 8.23
N LEU A 35 8.40 8.02 9.39
CA LEU A 35 8.33 6.64 9.87
C LEU A 35 6.88 6.20 10.08
N THR A 36 6.53 5.01 9.61
CA THR A 36 5.17 4.47 9.73
C THR A 36 4.72 4.36 11.19
N ALA A 37 5.61 3.96 12.10
CA ALA A 37 5.32 3.92 13.54
C ALA A 37 4.98 5.30 14.12
N LYS A 38 5.63 6.37 13.63
CA LYS A 38 5.33 7.75 14.04
C LYS A 38 3.99 8.21 13.50
N LEU A 39 3.72 7.90 12.23
CA LEU A 39 2.42 8.19 11.60
C LEU A 39 1.29 7.49 12.33
N ALA A 40 1.45 6.19 12.64
CA ALA A 40 0.46 5.41 13.38
C ALA A 40 0.12 6.06 14.73
N ARG A 41 1.12 6.52 15.48
CA ARG A 41 0.91 7.23 16.74
C ARG A 41 0.13 8.53 16.57
N LYS A 42 0.43 9.32 15.51
CA LYS A 42 -0.32 10.57 15.21
C LYS A 42 -1.79 10.33 14.91
N HIS A 43 -2.11 9.19 14.32
CA HIS A 43 -3.48 8.82 13.95
C HIS A 43 -4.15 7.89 14.96
N ASN A 44 -3.52 7.63 16.12
CA ASN A 44 -4.01 6.69 17.13
C ASN A 44 -4.36 5.32 16.52
N ALA A 45 -3.51 4.85 15.60
CA ALA A 45 -3.72 3.57 14.95
C ALA A 45 -3.09 2.45 15.80
N ASP A 46 -3.87 1.44 16.13
CA ASP A 46 -3.45 0.26 16.88
C ASP A 46 -2.85 -0.81 15.96
N PHE A 47 -3.24 -0.80 14.67
CA PHE A 47 -2.87 -1.85 13.73
C PHE A 47 -2.35 -1.30 12.40
N ILE A 48 -1.36 -2.01 11.84
CA ILE A 48 -0.96 -1.91 10.44
C ILE A 48 -1.44 -3.16 9.71
N LEU A 49 -2.17 -3.00 8.61
CA LEU A 49 -2.58 -4.12 7.77
C LEU A 49 -1.64 -4.22 6.56
N ARG A 50 -1.07 -5.41 6.32
CA ARG A 50 -0.18 -5.69 5.20
C ARG A 50 -0.64 -6.91 4.42
N GLY A 51 -0.69 -6.79 3.09
CA GLY A 51 -0.96 -7.91 2.19
C GLY A 51 0.33 -8.65 1.81
N LEU A 52 0.28 -9.98 1.83
CA LEU A 52 1.39 -10.85 1.45
C LEU A 52 0.99 -11.70 0.25
N ARG A 53 1.86 -11.82 -0.74
CA ARG A 53 1.66 -12.67 -1.93
C ARG A 53 2.43 -14.00 -1.82
N ASN A 54 3.57 -13.97 -1.13
CA ASN A 54 4.49 -15.08 -1.01
C ASN A 54 5.39 -14.95 0.23
N THR A 55 6.25 -15.92 0.45
CA THR A 55 7.19 -15.95 1.59
C THR A 55 8.24 -14.84 1.54
N THR A 56 8.68 -14.45 0.36
CA THR A 56 9.63 -13.32 0.21
C THR A 56 9.02 -12.00 0.66
N ASP A 57 7.74 -11.76 0.33
CA ASP A 57 7.01 -10.61 0.86
C ASP A 57 6.96 -10.68 2.40
N PHE A 58 6.70 -11.87 2.96
CA PHE A 58 6.63 -12.06 4.42
C PHE A 58 7.96 -11.74 5.11
N GLU A 59 9.09 -12.23 4.63
CA GLU A 59 10.40 -11.97 5.23
C GLU A 59 10.69 -10.47 5.31
N PHE A 60 10.43 -9.76 4.22
CA PHE A 60 10.62 -8.30 4.16
C PHE A 60 9.66 -7.56 5.10
N GLU A 61 8.37 -7.86 5.02
CA GLU A 61 7.34 -7.18 5.82
C GLU A 61 7.44 -7.51 7.31
N ASN A 62 7.87 -8.74 7.66
CA ASN A 62 8.13 -9.14 9.04
C ASN A 62 9.27 -8.31 9.65
N SER A 63 10.36 -8.10 8.93
CA SER A 63 11.46 -7.25 9.40
C SER A 63 10.99 -5.81 9.67
N ILE A 64 10.14 -5.25 8.79
CA ILE A 64 9.55 -3.93 8.97
C ILE A 64 8.58 -3.92 10.18
N SER A 65 7.79 -4.97 10.36
CA SER A 65 6.82 -5.05 11.46
C SER A 65 7.52 -5.05 12.82
N GLN A 66 8.62 -5.80 12.94
CA GLN A 66 9.42 -5.82 14.16
C GLN A 66 10.05 -4.46 14.45
N LEU A 67 10.55 -3.75 13.43
CA LEU A 67 11.04 -2.40 13.60
C LEU A 67 9.93 -1.45 14.06
N ASN A 68 8.76 -1.50 13.44
CA ASN A 68 7.62 -0.67 13.83
C ASN A 68 7.19 -0.96 15.29
N LYS A 69 7.15 -2.24 15.69
CA LYS A 69 6.86 -2.65 17.07
C LYS A 69 7.90 -2.14 18.06
N HIS A 70 9.18 -2.16 17.69
CA HIS A 70 10.25 -1.59 18.52
C HIS A 70 10.08 -0.07 18.71
N LEU A 71 9.72 0.66 17.66
CA LEU A 71 9.51 2.11 17.68
C LEU A 71 8.20 2.55 18.34
N ASN A 72 7.19 1.68 18.31
CA ASN A 72 5.88 1.91 18.91
C ASN A 72 5.33 0.58 19.45
N LYS A 73 5.48 0.37 20.76
CA LYS A 73 5.16 -0.89 21.43
C LYS A 73 3.68 -1.29 21.37
N ASP A 74 2.80 -0.31 21.20
CA ASP A 74 1.34 -0.53 21.14
C ASP A 74 0.86 -0.85 19.73
N LEU A 75 1.72 -0.68 18.72
CA LEU A 75 1.39 -0.91 17.32
C LEU A 75 1.58 -2.37 16.93
N GLU A 76 0.54 -3.00 16.42
CA GLU A 76 0.58 -4.37 15.90
C GLU A 76 0.49 -4.40 14.37
N THR A 77 1.14 -5.40 13.75
CA THR A 77 1.02 -5.63 12.31
C THR A 77 0.24 -6.91 12.04
N VAL A 78 -0.82 -6.80 11.26
CA VAL A 78 -1.63 -7.92 10.81
C VAL A 78 -1.31 -8.22 9.36
N PHE A 79 -0.98 -9.47 9.06
CA PHE A 79 -0.71 -9.94 7.72
C PHE A 79 -1.92 -10.65 7.13
N ILE A 80 -2.30 -10.30 5.89
CA ILE A 80 -3.33 -11.00 5.12
C ILE A 80 -2.67 -11.61 3.89
N ILE A 81 -2.83 -12.91 3.73
CA ILE A 81 -2.36 -13.62 2.54
C ILE A 81 -3.34 -13.39 1.40
N THR A 82 -2.83 -12.95 0.27
CA THR A 82 -3.65 -12.73 -0.93
C THR A 82 -4.15 -14.04 -1.50
N THR A 83 -5.33 -14.01 -2.11
CA THR A 83 -5.85 -15.19 -2.81
C THR A 83 -4.99 -15.52 -4.05
N PRO A 84 -4.90 -16.80 -4.46
CA PRO A 84 -4.12 -17.20 -5.63
C PRO A 84 -4.46 -16.41 -6.89
N LYS A 85 -5.72 -16.02 -7.06
CA LYS A 85 -6.20 -15.19 -8.17
C LYS A 85 -5.42 -13.88 -8.36
N TYR A 86 -4.93 -13.29 -7.27
CA TYR A 86 -4.25 -12.01 -7.27
C TYR A 86 -2.76 -12.09 -6.93
N ALA A 87 -2.25 -13.29 -6.66
CA ALA A 87 -0.87 -13.48 -6.21
C ALA A 87 0.18 -13.02 -7.24
N HIS A 88 -0.16 -13.06 -8.53
CA HIS A 88 0.71 -12.62 -9.63
C HIS A 88 0.71 -11.08 -9.81
N ILE A 89 -0.21 -10.35 -9.17
CA ILE A 89 -0.32 -8.90 -9.36
C ILE A 89 0.69 -8.19 -8.47
N SER A 90 1.58 -7.42 -9.09
CA SER A 90 2.52 -6.54 -8.39
C SER A 90 2.58 -5.17 -9.06
N SER A 91 3.05 -4.17 -8.33
CA SER A 91 3.24 -2.83 -8.90
C SER A 91 4.26 -2.82 -10.04
N THR A 92 5.23 -3.73 -10.02
CA THR A 92 6.23 -3.89 -11.09
C THR A 92 5.57 -4.42 -12.35
N ILE A 93 4.83 -5.52 -12.26
CA ILE A 93 4.10 -6.11 -13.40
C ILE A 93 3.09 -5.13 -13.98
N ILE A 94 2.33 -4.43 -13.13
CA ILE A 94 1.35 -3.43 -13.60
C ILE A 94 2.04 -2.29 -14.38
N ARG A 95 3.17 -1.81 -13.92
CA ARG A 95 3.94 -0.77 -14.62
C ARG A 95 4.45 -1.26 -15.97
N GLU A 96 5.03 -2.44 -16.00
CA GLU A 96 5.55 -3.06 -17.22
C GLU A 96 4.44 -3.24 -18.26
N VAL A 97 3.31 -3.83 -17.87
CA VAL A 97 2.14 -3.98 -18.76
C VAL A 97 1.66 -2.63 -19.29
N HIS A 98 1.62 -1.60 -18.45
CA HIS A 98 1.22 -0.24 -18.87
C HIS A 98 2.24 0.39 -19.81
N GLU A 99 3.51 0.23 -19.57
CA GLU A 99 4.62 0.77 -20.37
C GLU A 99 4.60 0.22 -21.80
N TYR A 100 4.27 -1.07 -21.94
CA TYR A 100 4.09 -1.73 -23.24
C TYR A 100 2.67 -1.57 -23.83
N GLY A 101 1.86 -0.64 -23.33
CA GLY A 101 0.54 -0.31 -23.87
C GLY A 101 -0.57 -1.30 -23.51
N GLY A 102 -0.32 -2.24 -22.61
CA GLY A 102 -1.31 -3.20 -22.14
C GLY A 102 -2.40 -2.58 -21.27
N ASN A 103 -3.59 -3.17 -21.29
CA ASN A 103 -4.72 -2.70 -20.49
C ASN A 103 -4.64 -3.19 -19.04
N ILE A 104 -4.41 -2.26 -18.13
CA ILE A 104 -4.28 -2.52 -16.69
C ILE A 104 -5.55 -2.19 -15.89
N ASN A 105 -6.63 -1.72 -16.52
CA ASN A 105 -7.84 -1.28 -15.80
C ASN A 105 -8.48 -2.36 -14.93
N LYS A 106 -8.39 -3.63 -15.35
CA LYS A 106 -8.92 -4.78 -14.59
C LYS A 106 -8.14 -5.13 -13.32
N PHE A 107 -6.93 -4.58 -13.18
CA PHE A 107 -6.06 -4.82 -12.03
C PHE A 107 -6.06 -3.65 -11.03
N LEU A 108 -6.76 -2.56 -11.37
CA LEU A 108 -6.81 -1.37 -10.56
C LEU A 108 -8.24 -1.14 -10.05
N PRO A 109 -8.41 -0.68 -8.80
CA PRO A 109 -9.73 -0.35 -8.26
C PRO A 109 -10.29 0.96 -8.82
N TYR A 110 -9.54 1.67 -9.67
CA TYR A 110 -9.89 2.93 -10.31
C TYR A 110 -9.33 3.01 -11.73
N LYS A 111 -9.93 3.83 -12.60
CA LYS A 111 -9.41 4.11 -13.94
C LYS A 111 -8.27 5.13 -13.89
N LEU A 112 -7.19 4.91 -14.63
CA LEU A 112 -6.06 5.84 -14.71
C LEU A 112 -6.32 7.05 -15.62
N LYS A 113 -7.20 6.90 -16.60
CA LYS A 113 -7.63 8.00 -17.50
C LYS A 113 -8.84 8.73 -16.92
#